data_963d7ebe8c72f76eebd900767256248c
#
_entry.id   963d7ebe8c72f76eebd900767256248c
#
_cell.length_a   1.000
_cell.length_b   1.000
_cell.length_c   1.000
_cell.angle_alpha   90.00
_cell.angle_beta   90.00
_cell.angle_gamma   90.00
#
_symmetry.space_group_name_H-M   'P 1'
#
loop_
_entity.id
_entity.type
_entity.pdbx_description
1 polymer ?
#
loop_
_entity_poly.entity_id
_entity_poly.type
_entity_poly.pdbx_seq_one_letter_code
_entity_poly.pdbx_strand_id
1 'polypeptide(L)'
;METKQTTSPAAQENIMGTMSINPLLIKLSVPMMVSMLVQALYNVVDSIFVSHVSESALTAVSLAFSLQNVMIAVGVGTGVGVNALLSKSLGEKDQHRANKTAENGIFLAFCSFAVFFVIGLTCMKPYFYAQTNDAEIAQQGIRYLTVCSVFSLGLFMQTMSEKLLAATGRTNLSMCSQLIGAIVNIVLDPIFIFGCCGEALSGTTGAAVATVIGQFCGAGAAIFFNLKKNPDIQLDWHGFRPSADAIKRIYIVGLPSIAMQCVGSVMTFLMNKILMAFSATAVAVFGVYFKLQSFVFMPIFGMNNGMVPIISYNYGARRPDRVKKTIKLAMCYAEGIMLIGFLLFQFAPDKLLGFFAASDAMLAIGIPALRIICLHFLLAGMSIILSSSFQALGNGMFSLIVSICRQLVVLIPAAWLLSQTGNVNMVWWSFVIAELVSVVMSFALFAQLNKKIIAPLYN
;
A
#
# COMPACT_ATOMS: atom_id res chain seq x y z
N MET A 1 58.73 0.37 -7.54
CA MET A 1 57.47 0.37 -6.71
C MET A 1 56.31 0.40 -7.68
N GLU A 2 55.83 -0.79 -8.05
CA GLU A 2 54.68 -0.94 -8.92
C GLU A 2 53.40 -0.73 -8.07
N THR A 3 52.64 0.28 -8.38
CA THR A 3 51.32 0.53 -7.84
C THR A 3 50.36 -0.54 -8.36
N LYS A 4 50.07 -1.55 -7.52
CA LYS A 4 48.95 -2.47 -7.74
C LYS A 4 47.65 -1.66 -7.84
N GLN A 5 47.18 -1.44 -9.06
CA GLN A 5 45.79 -1.12 -9.28
C GLN A 5 44.94 -2.31 -8.82
N THR A 6 44.32 -2.20 -7.66
CA THR A 6 43.24 -3.08 -7.23
C THR A 6 42.07 -2.84 -8.17
N THR A 7 41.95 -3.66 -9.21
CA THR A 7 40.72 -3.81 -10.00
C THR A 7 39.59 -4.23 -9.05
N SER A 8 38.73 -3.27 -8.74
CA SER A 8 37.45 -3.56 -8.11
C SER A 8 36.73 -4.64 -8.93
N PRO A 9 36.19 -5.71 -8.31
CA PRO A 9 35.43 -6.72 -9.06
C PRO A 9 34.32 -5.99 -9.82
N ALA A 10 34.23 -6.23 -11.14
CA ALA A 10 33.21 -5.66 -11.99
C ALA A 10 31.86 -5.86 -11.32
N ALA A 11 31.20 -4.77 -10.95
CA ALA A 11 29.92 -4.80 -10.27
C ALA A 11 28.96 -5.63 -11.12
N GLN A 12 28.55 -6.77 -10.60
CA GLN A 12 27.67 -7.69 -11.29
C GLN A 12 26.39 -6.94 -11.67
N GLU A 13 26.13 -6.77 -12.96
CA GLU A 13 25.03 -5.94 -13.45
C GLU A 13 23.70 -6.45 -12.87
N ASN A 14 22.93 -5.55 -12.25
CA ASN A 14 21.70 -5.93 -11.55
C ASN A 14 20.73 -6.62 -12.52
N ILE A 15 20.01 -7.66 -12.03
CA ILE A 15 19.06 -8.44 -12.83
C ILE A 15 18.02 -7.58 -13.56
N MET A 16 17.68 -6.40 -13.01
CA MET A 16 16.74 -5.46 -13.62
C MET A 16 17.23 -4.90 -14.95
N GLY A 17 18.54 -4.88 -15.17
CA GLY A 17 19.14 -4.48 -16.44
C GLY A 17 19.38 -5.62 -17.43
N THR A 18 19.65 -6.83 -16.95
CA THR A 18 20.14 -7.96 -17.78
C THR A 18 19.05 -8.92 -18.20
N MET A 19 18.14 -9.26 -17.28
CA MET A 19 17.09 -10.26 -17.52
C MET A 19 16.02 -9.75 -18.50
N SER A 20 15.46 -10.63 -19.33
CA SER A 20 14.32 -10.28 -20.20
C SER A 20 13.09 -9.86 -19.39
N ILE A 21 12.32 -8.88 -19.89
CA ILE A 21 11.28 -8.18 -19.11
C ILE A 21 10.18 -9.11 -18.61
N ASN A 22 9.71 -10.06 -19.43
CA ASN A 22 8.59 -10.93 -19.05
C ASN A 22 8.91 -11.79 -17.81
N PRO A 23 9.95 -12.65 -17.80
CA PRO A 23 10.30 -13.41 -16.61
C PRO A 23 10.78 -12.52 -15.44
N LEU A 24 11.37 -11.36 -15.71
CA LEU A 24 11.76 -10.40 -14.68
C LEU A 24 10.54 -9.86 -13.94
N LEU A 25 9.52 -9.40 -14.68
CA LEU A 25 8.29 -8.87 -14.10
C LEU A 25 7.60 -9.92 -13.23
N ILE A 26 7.48 -11.17 -13.71
CA ILE A 26 6.91 -12.28 -12.94
C ILE A 26 7.74 -12.55 -11.69
N LYS A 27 9.06 -12.65 -11.83
CA LYS A 27 9.98 -12.95 -10.72
C LYS A 27 9.92 -11.91 -9.59
N LEU A 28 9.77 -10.63 -9.93
CA LEU A 28 9.71 -9.55 -8.93
C LEU A 28 8.29 -9.32 -8.42
N SER A 29 7.28 -9.55 -9.24
CA SER A 29 5.89 -9.25 -8.87
C SER A 29 5.22 -10.36 -8.07
N VAL A 30 5.44 -11.64 -8.41
CA VAL A 30 4.76 -12.76 -7.73
C VAL A 30 5.04 -12.79 -6.22
N PRO A 31 6.28 -12.64 -5.73
CA PRO A 31 6.52 -12.56 -4.29
C PRO A 31 5.77 -11.41 -3.61
N MET A 32 5.72 -10.25 -4.26
CA MET A 32 5.01 -9.08 -3.72
C MET A 32 3.48 -9.27 -3.74
N MET A 33 2.95 -9.97 -4.75
CA MET A 33 1.53 -10.34 -4.80
C MET A 33 1.17 -11.29 -3.65
N VAL A 34 2.00 -12.29 -3.40
CA VAL A 34 1.83 -13.21 -2.25
C VAL A 34 1.89 -12.45 -0.94
N SER A 35 2.86 -11.55 -0.77
CA SER A 35 2.96 -10.68 0.40
C SER A 35 1.68 -9.90 0.67
N MET A 36 1.14 -9.26 -0.37
CA MET A 36 -0.09 -8.45 -0.24
C MET A 36 -1.31 -9.31 0.12
N LEU A 37 -1.43 -10.50 -0.47
CA LEU A 37 -2.50 -11.45 -0.12
C LEU A 37 -2.38 -11.93 1.33
N VAL A 38 -1.18 -12.26 1.78
CA VAL A 38 -0.94 -12.67 3.18
C VAL A 38 -1.25 -11.53 4.15
N GLN A 39 -0.91 -10.29 3.78
CA GLN A 39 -1.28 -9.11 4.57
C GLN A 39 -2.80 -8.92 4.68
N ALA A 40 -3.53 -9.15 3.58
CA ALA A 40 -4.99 -9.11 3.60
C ALA A 40 -5.59 -10.21 4.50
N LEU A 41 -5.05 -11.43 4.40
CA LEU A 41 -5.48 -12.55 5.25
C LEU A 41 -5.19 -12.28 6.73
N TYR A 42 -4.00 -11.81 7.06
CA TYR A 42 -3.63 -11.49 8.43
C TYR A 42 -4.56 -10.44 9.05
N ASN A 43 -4.91 -9.39 8.32
CA ASN A 43 -5.85 -8.36 8.80
C ASN A 43 -7.25 -8.94 9.10
N VAL A 44 -7.69 -9.93 8.32
CA VAL A 44 -8.95 -10.63 8.56
C VAL A 44 -8.85 -11.50 9.83
N VAL A 45 -7.76 -12.25 9.99
CA VAL A 45 -7.52 -13.13 11.15
C VAL A 45 -7.45 -12.32 12.45
N ASP A 46 -6.70 -11.22 12.47
CA ASP A 46 -6.61 -10.31 13.62
C ASP A 46 -7.99 -9.77 14.01
N SER A 47 -8.78 -9.32 13.03
CA SER A 47 -10.15 -8.87 13.27
C SER A 47 -11.06 -9.96 13.85
N ILE A 48 -10.89 -11.22 13.44
CA ILE A 48 -11.64 -12.35 13.98
C ILE A 48 -11.26 -12.58 15.45
N PHE A 49 -9.98 -12.59 15.79
CA PHE A 49 -9.55 -12.77 17.17
C PHE A 49 -10.04 -11.65 18.08
N VAL A 50 -9.95 -10.39 17.65
CA VAL A 50 -10.45 -9.25 18.41
C VAL A 50 -11.99 -9.32 18.59
N SER A 51 -12.73 -9.78 17.59
CA SER A 51 -14.20 -9.92 17.69
C SER A 51 -14.65 -10.93 18.74
N HIS A 52 -13.82 -11.92 19.05
CA HIS A 52 -14.09 -12.90 20.11
C HIS A 52 -13.90 -12.35 21.53
N VAL A 53 -13.23 -11.19 21.69
CA VAL A 53 -13.05 -10.56 23.00
C VAL A 53 -14.34 -9.86 23.43
N SER A 54 -14.77 -8.87 22.65
CA SER A 54 -16.02 -8.14 22.85
C SER A 54 -16.37 -7.30 21.62
N GLU A 55 -17.62 -6.91 21.50
CA GLU A 55 -18.08 -5.96 20.48
C GLU A 55 -17.44 -4.57 20.67
N SER A 56 -17.28 -4.14 21.93
CA SER A 56 -16.57 -2.90 22.29
C SER A 56 -15.12 -2.92 21.83
N ALA A 57 -14.41 -4.04 21.94
CA ALA A 57 -13.03 -4.21 21.50
C ALA A 57 -12.91 -4.06 19.97
N LEU A 58 -13.78 -4.72 19.22
CA LEU A 58 -13.80 -4.62 17.77
C LEU A 58 -14.09 -3.18 17.31
N THR A 59 -15.03 -2.50 17.98
CA THR A 59 -15.35 -1.10 17.70
C THR A 59 -14.16 -0.19 18.00
N ALA A 60 -13.47 -0.37 19.12
CA ALA A 60 -12.29 0.38 19.50
C ALA A 60 -11.16 0.26 18.48
N VAL A 61 -10.86 -0.96 18.01
CA VAL A 61 -9.85 -1.20 16.97
C VAL A 61 -10.28 -0.61 15.63
N SER A 62 -11.57 -0.68 15.29
CA SER A 62 -12.10 -0.08 14.05
C SER A 62 -11.95 1.44 14.04
N LEU A 63 -12.18 2.13 15.17
CA LEU A 63 -11.95 3.57 15.31
C LEU A 63 -10.45 3.91 15.27
N ALA A 64 -9.59 3.07 15.84
CA ALA A 64 -8.14 3.21 15.80
C ALA A 64 -7.57 3.10 14.38
N PHE A 65 -8.21 2.31 13.52
CA PHE A 65 -7.75 2.02 12.17
C PHE A 65 -7.52 3.27 11.32
N SER A 66 -8.31 4.32 11.51
CA SER A 66 -8.17 5.56 10.74
C SER A 66 -6.80 6.22 10.95
N LEU A 67 -6.34 6.35 12.20
CA LEU A 67 -5.02 6.92 12.50
C LEU A 67 -3.89 5.93 12.17
N GLN A 68 -4.12 4.64 12.41
CA GLN A 68 -3.18 3.59 12.01
C GLN A 68 -2.95 3.58 10.50
N ASN A 69 -4.00 3.80 9.71
CA ASN A 69 -3.89 3.93 8.26
C ASN A 69 -3.04 5.14 7.83
N VAL A 70 -3.11 6.26 8.56
CA VAL A 70 -2.22 7.41 8.32
C VAL A 70 -0.76 7.04 8.59
N MET A 71 -0.48 6.29 9.66
CA MET A 71 0.88 5.79 9.95
C MET A 71 1.40 4.93 8.81
N ILE A 72 0.59 3.98 8.33
CA ILE A 72 0.92 3.11 7.20
C ILE A 72 1.13 3.94 5.93
N ALA A 73 0.26 4.91 5.66
CA ALA A 73 0.36 5.80 4.51
C ALA A 73 1.68 6.58 4.49
N VAL A 74 2.11 7.10 5.65
CA VAL A 74 3.40 7.81 5.76
C VAL A 74 4.58 6.86 5.51
N GLY A 75 4.57 5.66 6.10
CA GLY A 75 5.62 4.67 5.90
C GLY A 75 5.71 4.19 4.45
N VAL A 76 4.58 3.75 3.89
CA VAL A 76 4.51 3.23 2.52
C VAL A 76 4.80 4.32 1.50
N GLY A 77 4.22 5.53 1.65
CA GLY A 77 4.42 6.63 0.70
C GLY A 77 5.87 7.13 0.67
N THR A 78 6.50 7.29 1.84
CA THR A 78 7.95 7.60 1.93
C THR A 78 8.77 6.49 1.28
N GLY A 79 8.43 5.23 1.55
CA GLY A 79 9.07 4.06 0.95
C GLY A 79 8.93 3.98 -0.56
N VAL A 80 7.81 4.40 -1.15
CA VAL A 80 7.64 4.48 -2.62
C VAL A 80 8.60 5.51 -3.21
N GLY A 81 8.77 6.68 -2.56
CA GLY A 81 9.73 7.69 -2.99
C GLY A 81 11.17 7.18 -2.95
N VAL A 82 11.55 6.49 -1.88
CA VAL A 82 12.88 5.85 -1.74
C VAL A 82 13.08 4.77 -2.81
N ASN A 83 12.10 3.91 -3.02
CA ASN A 83 12.16 2.84 -4.02
C ASN A 83 12.41 3.40 -5.42
N ALA A 84 11.64 4.41 -5.84
CA ALA A 84 11.78 5.02 -7.15
C ALA A 84 13.17 5.69 -7.34
N LEU A 85 13.64 6.46 -6.35
CA LEU A 85 14.91 7.17 -6.43
C LEU A 85 16.10 6.22 -6.36
N LEU A 86 16.06 5.22 -5.47
CA LEU A 86 17.13 4.23 -5.30
C LEU A 86 17.28 3.37 -6.56
N SER A 87 16.19 2.82 -7.08
CA SER A 87 16.22 1.99 -8.29
C SER A 87 16.74 2.78 -9.50
N LYS A 88 16.32 4.06 -9.62
CA LYS A 88 16.82 4.97 -10.66
C LYS A 88 18.32 5.19 -10.53
N SER A 89 18.83 5.48 -9.32
CA SER A 89 20.25 5.71 -9.06
C SER A 89 21.11 4.48 -9.39
N LEU A 90 20.59 3.28 -9.09
CA LEU A 90 21.24 2.02 -9.49
C LEU A 90 21.27 1.85 -11.02
N GLY A 91 20.19 2.25 -11.72
CA GLY A 91 20.15 2.26 -13.18
C GLY A 91 21.13 3.24 -13.80
N GLU A 92 21.32 4.42 -13.20
CA GLU A 92 22.31 5.43 -13.55
C GLU A 92 23.75 4.98 -13.23
N LYS A 93 23.93 3.85 -12.53
CA LYS A 93 25.21 3.35 -11.97
C LYS A 93 25.87 4.33 -10.99
N ASP A 94 25.08 5.20 -10.37
CA ASP A 94 25.52 6.15 -9.35
C ASP A 94 25.37 5.50 -7.95
N GLN A 95 26.39 4.72 -7.55
CA GLN A 95 26.39 4.02 -6.28
C GLN A 95 26.38 4.96 -5.08
N HIS A 96 27.05 6.11 -5.18
CA HIS A 96 27.06 7.10 -4.11
C HIS A 96 25.64 7.65 -3.84
N ARG A 97 24.91 8.01 -4.90
CA ARG A 97 23.53 8.47 -4.79
C ARG A 97 22.59 7.35 -4.29
N ALA A 98 22.81 6.10 -4.72
CA ALA A 98 22.05 4.95 -4.26
C ALA A 98 22.20 4.76 -2.74
N ASN A 99 23.43 4.70 -2.24
CA ASN A 99 23.70 4.57 -0.81
C ASN A 99 23.12 5.74 -0.01
N LYS A 100 23.34 6.97 -0.48
CA LYS A 100 22.79 8.17 0.15
C LYS A 100 21.26 8.18 0.19
N THR A 101 20.60 7.66 -0.84
CA THR A 101 19.13 7.51 -0.85
C THR A 101 18.66 6.50 0.19
N ALA A 102 19.35 5.37 0.31
CA ALA A 102 19.03 4.33 1.30
C ALA A 102 19.21 4.83 2.73
N GLU A 103 20.31 5.49 3.04
CA GLU A 103 20.61 6.08 4.34
C GLU A 103 19.58 7.14 4.74
N ASN A 104 19.24 8.06 3.82
CA ASN A 104 18.21 9.07 4.07
C ASN A 104 16.82 8.43 4.21
N GLY A 105 16.52 7.33 3.50
CA GLY A 105 15.30 6.57 3.68
C GLY A 105 15.14 6.04 5.12
N ILE A 106 16.20 5.42 5.65
CA ILE A 106 16.22 4.92 7.04
C ILE A 106 16.10 6.09 8.02
N PHE A 107 16.80 7.19 7.78
CA PHE A 107 16.69 8.41 8.60
C PHE A 107 15.24 8.94 8.62
N LEU A 108 14.56 8.98 7.49
CA LEU A 108 13.16 9.40 7.39
C LEU A 108 12.20 8.42 8.11
N ALA A 109 12.52 7.13 8.14
CA ALA A 109 11.78 6.16 8.94
C ALA A 109 11.88 6.47 10.44
N PHE A 110 13.07 6.83 10.94
CA PHE A 110 13.26 7.30 12.31
C PHE A 110 12.53 8.62 12.58
N CYS A 111 12.58 9.59 11.67
CA CYS A 111 11.83 10.84 11.81
C CYS A 111 10.31 10.59 11.89
N SER A 112 9.79 9.72 11.03
CA SER A 112 8.38 9.34 11.05
C SER A 112 8.00 8.68 12.37
N PHE A 113 8.83 7.74 12.85
CA PHE A 113 8.67 7.15 14.18
C PHE A 113 8.63 8.23 15.28
N ALA A 114 9.58 9.17 15.29
CA ALA A 114 9.63 10.21 16.33
C ALA A 114 8.36 11.07 16.35
N VAL A 115 7.81 11.41 15.18
CA VAL A 115 6.55 12.15 15.06
C VAL A 115 5.40 11.34 15.66
N PHE A 116 5.25 10.07 15.26
CA PHE A 116 4.15 9.22 15.75
C PHE A 116 4.33 8.79 17.20
N PHE A 117 5.55 8.70 17.70
CA PHE A 117 5.85 8.51 19.13
C PHE A 117 5.27 9.67 19.94
N VAL A 118 5.54 10.92 19.57
CA VAL A 118 4.97 12.11 20.22
C VAL A 118 3.45 12.14 20.11
N ILE A 119 2.89 11.88 18.93
CA ILE A 119 1.44 11.79 18.72
C ILE A 119 0.83 10.70 19.61
N GLY A 120 1.48 9.54 19.73
CA GLY A 120 1.05 8.43 20.58
C GLY A 120 0.96 8.78 22.07
N LEU A 121 1.86 9.63 22.56
CA LEU A 121 1.85 10.08 23.95
C LEU A 121 0.86 11.23 24.21
N THR A 122 0.59 12.08 23.24
CA THR A 122 -0.14 13.34 23.46
C THR A 122 -1.55 13.36 22.91
N CYS A 123 -1.79 12.73 21.75
CA CYS A 123 -3.03 12.94 20.97
C CYS A 123 -4.07 11.82 21.10
N MET A 124 -3.74 10.68 21.74
CA MET A 124 -4.66 9.53 21.75
C MET A 124 -5.93 9.79 22.54
N LYS A 125 -5.84 10.46 23.69
CA LYS A 125 -7.01 10.82 24.50
C LYS A 125 -7.98 11.74 23.75
N PRO A 126 -7.56 12.94 23.29
CA PRO A 126 -8.45 13.83 22.57
C PRO A 126 -9.01 13.19 21.28
N TYR A 127 -8.24 12.34 20.59
CA TYR A 127 -8.67 11.65 19.39
C TYR A 127 -9.87 10.73 19.65
N PHE A 128 -9.81 9.87 20.68
CA PHE A 128 -10.89 8.93 20.98
C PHE A 128 -12.10 9.61 21.60
N TYR A 129 -11.92 10.57 22.51
CA TYR A 129 -13.06 11.31 23.10
C TYR A 129 -13.78 12.20 22.08
N ALA A 130 -13.15 12.54 20.96
CA ALA A 130 -13.82 13.21 19.84
C ALA A 130 -14.64 12.26 18.97
N GLN A 131 -14.40 10.94 19.03
CA GLN A 131 -15.08 9.96 18.19
C GLN A 131 -16.18 9.18 18.90
N THR A 132 -16.07 8.98 20.21
CA THR A 132 -17.05 8.20 20.99
C THR A 132 -17.25 8.80 22.38
N ASN A 133 -18.52 8.72 22.85
CA ASN A 133 -18.89 9.05 24.22
C ASN A 133 -18.83 7.84 25.17
N ASP A 134 -18.61 6.63 24.61
CA ASP A 134 -18.46 5.42 25.40
C ASP A 134 -17.07 5.34 26.01
N ALA A 135 -17.00 5.38 27.34
CA ALA A 135 -15.72 5.39 28.07
C ALA A 135 -14.95 4.10 27.92
N GLU A 136 -15.63 2.94 27.79
CA GLU A 136 -14.98 1.63 27.62
C GLU A 136 -14.32 1.54 26.26
N ILE A 137 -15.04 1.87 25.18
CA ILE A 137 -14.52 1.88 23.81
C ILE A 137 -13.36 2.85 23.71
N ALA A 138 -13.50 4.08 24.27
CA ALA A 138 -12.44 5.08 24.27
C ALA A 138 -11.17 4.55 24.98
N GLN A 139 -11.31 3.96 26.16
CA GLN A 139 -10.17 3.47 26.93
C GLN A 139 -9.45 2.31 26.26
N GLN A 140 -10.19 1.35 25.69
CA GLN A 140 -9.62 0.25 24.93
C GLN A 140 -8.88 0.74 23.69
N GLY A 141 -9.48 1.68 22.94
CA GLY A 141 -8.87 2.25 21.74
C GLY A 141 -7.62 3.08 22.06
N ILE A 142 -7.65 3.89 23.13
CA ILE A 142 -6.47 4.66 23.61
C ILE A 142 -5.32 3.72 23.91
N ARG A 143 -5.55 2.64 24.66
CA ARG A 143 -4.50 1.65 24.98
C ARG A 143 -3.93 1.01 23.72
N TYR A 144 -4.79 0.53 22.83
CA TYR A 144 -4.39 -0.08 21.56
C TYR A 144 -3.52 0.84 20.73
N LEU A 145 -4.02 2.03 20.44
CA LEU A 145 -3.36 2.95 19.51
C LEU A 145 -2.11 3.61 20.13
N THR A 146 -2.07 3.80 21.46
CA THR A 146 -0.87 4.27 22.15
C THR A 146 0.26 3.26 21.99
N VAL A 147 0.00 1.96 22.21
CA VAL A 147 1.01 0.91 22.02
C VAL A 147 1.50 0.88 20.57
N CYS A 148 0.59 0.86 19.59
CA CYS A 148 0.94 0.87 18.17
C CYS A 148 1.77 2.09 17.77
N SER A 149 1.45 3.28 18.29
CA SER A 149 2.12 4.53 17.92
C SER A 149 3.47 4.70 18.62
N VAL A 150 3.54 4.41 19.92
CA VAL A 150 4.78 4.51 20.72
C VAL A 150 5.83 3.50 20.24
N PHE A 151 5.41 2.33 19.80
CA PHE A 151 6.30 1.29 19.27
C PHE A 151 6.30 1.21 17.74
N SER A 152 5.85 2.25 17.04
CA SER A 152 5.77 2.30 15.57
C SER A 152 7.13 2.21 14.85
N LEU A 153 8.25 2.23 15.57
CA LEU A 153 9.57 2.04 14.99
C LEU A 153 9.64 0.72 14.20
N GLY A 154 9.04 -0.36 14.70
CA GLY A 154 8.95 -1.64 13.99
C GLY A 154 8.28 -1.49 12.62
N LEU A 155 7.13 -0.82 12.56
CA LEU A 155 6.39 -0.56 11.33
C LEU A 155 7.22 0.22 10.30
N PHE A 156 7.80 1.36 10.72
CA PHE A 156 8.54 2.24 9.80
C PHE A 156 9.83 1.59 9.31
N MET A 157 10.57 0.90 10.19
CA MET A 157 11.80 0.21 9.83
C MET A 157 11.54 -1.01 8.95
N GLN A 158 10.49 -1.79 9.23
CA GLN A 158 10.07 -2.91 8.40
C GLN A 158 9.73 -2.42 6.99
N THR A 159 8.79 -1.47 6.89
CA THR A 159 8.33 -0.93 5.60
C THR A 159 9.49 -0.36 4.79
N MET A 160 10.36 0.43 5.42
CA MET A 160 11.51 1.03 4.73
C MET A 160 12.50 -0.03 4.24
N SER A 161 12.88 -0.97 5.11
CA SER A 161 13.84 -2.04 4.76
C SER A 161 13.29 -2.97 3.66
N GLU A 162 12.00 -3.26 3.66
CA GLU A 162 11.33 -4.00 2.58
C GLU A 162 11.37 -3.24 1.25
N LYS A 163 11.19 -1.91 1.27
CA LYS A 163 11.29 -1.07 0.08
C LYS A 163 12.72 -0.99 -0.46
N LEU A 164 13.74 -1.01 0.40
CA LEU A 164 15.14 -1.10 -0.02
C LEU A 164 15.43 -2.44 -0.73
N LEU A 165 14.93 -3.55 -0.19
CA LEU A 165 15.05 -4.87 -0.84
C LEU A 165 14.32 -4.91 -2.18
N ALA A 166 13.11 -4.36 -2.26
CA ALA A 166 12.36 -4.29 -3.51
C ALA A 166 13.06 -3.42 -4.56
N ALA A 167 13.61 -2.26 -4.15
CA ALA A 167 14.32 -1.33 -5.01
C ALA A 167 15.58 -1.91 -5.66
N THR A 168 16.19 -2.90 -5.03
CA THR A 168 17.36 -3.63 -5.55
C THR A 168 17.00 -4.92 -6.32
N GLY A 169 15.71 -5.19 -6.50
CA GLY A 169 15.20 -6.39 -7.20
C GLY A 169 15.19 -7.66 -6.35
N ARG A 170 15.26 -7.54 -5.01
CA ARG A 170 15.27 -8.66 -4.05
C ARG A 170 13.90 -8.86 -3.39
N THR A 171 12.85 -8.86 -4.20
CA THR A 171 11.45 -8.94 -3.72
C THR A 171 11.15 -10.24 -2.96
N ASN A 172 11.85 -11.35 -3.26
CA ASN A 172 11.74 -12.58 -2.48
C ASN A 172 12.13 -12.40 -1.01
N LEU A 173 13.20 -11.63 -0.75
CA LEU A 173 13.64 -11.35 0.62
C LEU A 173 12.68 -10.38 1.33
N SER A 174 12.13 -9.42 0.60
CA SER A 174 11.07 -8.55 1.09
C SER A 174 9.82 -9.37 1.49
N MET A 175 9.39 -10.30 0.64
CA MET A 175 8.31 -11.23 0.96
C MET A 175 8.62 -12.06 2.22
N CYS A 176 9.81 -12.64 2.31
CA CYS A 176 10.19 -13.44 3.48
C CYS A 176 10.13 -12.64 4.79
N SER A 177 10.59 -11.37 4.79
CA SER A 177 10.53 -10.53 5.99
C SER A 177 9.09 -10.22 6.39
N GLN A 178 8.23 -9.93 5.42
CA GLN A 178 6.81 -9.69 5.67
C GLN A 178 6.08 -10.94 6.18
N LEU A 179 6.39 -12.11 5.60
CA LEU A 179 5.83 -13.39 6.07
C LEU A 179 6.25 -13.70 7.52
N ILE A 180 7.51 -13.46 7.88
CA ILE A 180 8.00 -13.63 9.26
C ILE A 180 7.18 -12.76 10.20
N GLY A 181 7.00 -11.48 9.89
CA GLY A 181 6.19 -10.56 10.70
C GLY A 181 4.75 -11.02 10.85
N ALA A 182 4.11 -11.44 9.75
CA ALA A 182 2.73 -11.89 9.74
C ALA A 182 2.55 -13.21 10.53
N ILE A 183 3.43 -14.18 10.36
CA ILE A 183 3.37 -15.46 11.09
C ILE A 183 3.55 -15.24 12.59
N VAL A 184 4.53 -14.42 13.00
CA VAL A 184 4.76 -14.09 14.40
C VAL A 184 3.53 -13.42 15.00
N ASN A 185 2.92 -12.48 14.29
CA ASN A 185 1.69 -11.81 14.74
C ASN A 185 0.54 -12.82 14.90
N ILE A 186 0.21 -13.63 13.89
CA ILE A 186 -0.87 -14.62 13.93
C ILE A 186 -0.68 -15.63 15.08
N VAL A 187 0.54 -16.03 15.37
CA VAL A 187 0.85 -16.97 16.49
C VAL A 187 0.70 -16.27 17.84
N LEU A 188 1.09 -15.00 17.94
CA LEU A 188 1.05 -14.26 19.20
C LEU A 188 -0.32 -13.67 19.52
N ASP A 189 -1.14 -13.39 18.52
CA ASP A 189 -2.50 -12.83 18.70
C ASP A 189 -3.33 -13.65 19.73
N PRO A 190 -3.56 -14.96 19.57
CA PRO A 190 -4.33 -15.71 20.55
C PRO A 190 -3.67 -15.76 21.93
N ILE A 191 -2.34 -15.75 22.00
CA ILE A 191 -1.59 -15.83 23.26
C ILE A 191 -1.80 -14.55 24.09
N PHE A 192 -1.71 -13.38 23.44
CA PHE A 192 -1.87 -12.11 24.13
C PHE A 192 -3.34 -11.70 24.27
N ILE A 193 -4.14 -11.86 23.23
CA ILE A 193 -5.56 -11.44 23.22
C ILE A 193 -6.35 -12.17 24.31
N PHE A 194 -6.15 -13.50 24.46
CA PHE A 194 -6.88 -14.30 25.44
C PHE A 194 -6.24 -14.33 26.85
N GLY A 195 -5.22 -13.50 27.07
CA GLY A 195 -4.72 -13.25 28.42
C GLY A 195 -3.76 -14.29 28.98
N CYS A 196 -3.17 -15.17 28.17
CA CYS A 196 -2.18 -16.15 28.63
C CYS A 196 -0.96 -15.50 29.31
N CYS A 197 -0.68 -14.22 29.03
CA CYS A 197 0.41 -13.44 29.63
C CYS A 197 -0.06 -12.44 30.70
N GLY A 198 -1.27 -12.58 31.23
CA GLY A 198 -1.86 -11.74 32.27
C GLY A 198 -2.88 -10.71 31.76
N GLU A 199 -3.78 -10.28 32.62
CA GLU A 199 -4.90 -9.39 32.29
C GLU A 199 -4.46 -8.02 31.71
N ALA A 200 -3.31 -7.50 32.15
CA ALA A 200 -2.79 -6.21 31.69
C ALA A 200 -2.43 -6.19 30.19
N LEU A 201 -2.12 -7.35 29.61
CA LEU A 201 -1.75 -7.54 28.21
C LEU A 201 -2.85 -8.27 27.41
N SER A 202 -4.08 -8.32 27.93
CA SER A 202 -5.21 -9.00 27.26
C SER A 202 -6.05 -8.07 26.39
N GLY A 203 -6.94 -8.64 25.61
CA GLY A 203 -7.89 -7.91 24.77
C GLY A 203 -7.22 -7.09 23.69
N THR A 204 -7.67 -5.85 23.51
CA THR A 204 -7.14 -4.92 22.49
C THR A 204 -5.66 -4.58 22.71
N THR A 205 -5.22 -4.47 23.96
CA THR A 205 -3.79 -4.25 24.29
C THR A 205 -2.96 -5.43 23.81
N GLY A 206 -3.44 -6.66 24.01
CA GLY A 206 -2.77 -7.88 23.54
C GLY A 206 -2.61 -7.91 22.02
N ALA A 207 -3.65 -7.56 21.28
CA ALA A 207 -3.61 -7.44 19.83
C ALA A 207 -2.55 -6.40 19.37
N ALA A 208 -2.51 -5.23 20.04
CA ALA A 208 -1.51 -4.21 19.73
C ALA A 208 -0.07 -4.72 19.97
N VAL A 209 0.17 -5.40 21.10
CA VAL A 209 1.48 -5.96 21.44
C VAL A 209 1.91 -7.04 20.45
N ALA A 210 1.01 -7.96 20.08
CA ALA A 210 1.30 -8.99 19.09
C ALA A 210 1.67 -8.38 17.73
N THR A 211 0.90 -7.38 17.28
CA THR A 211 1.17 -6.63 16.04
C THR A 211 2.56 -5.96 16.08
N VAL A 212 2.88 -5.27 17.16
CA VAL A 212 4.17 -4.59 17.34
C VAL A 212 5.33 -5.59 17.32
N ILE A 213 5.22 -6.70 18.05
CA ILE A 213 6.26 -7.75 18.05
C ILE A 213 6.44 -8.32 16.64
N GLY A 214 5.35 -8.61 15.92
CA GLY A 214 5.40 -9.06 14.54
C GLY A 214 6.15 -8.08 13.63
N GLN A 215 5.86 -6.78 13.76
CA GLN A 215 6.54 -5.72 13.01
C GLN A 215 8.04 -5.63 13.36
N PHE A 216 8.43 -5.76 14.62
CA PHE A 216 9.84 -5.78 15.00
C PHE A 216 10.57 -7.02 14.47
N CYS A 217 9.95 -8.19 14.49
CA CYS A 217 10.52 -9.41 13.90
C CYS A 217 10.69 -9.26 12.39
N GLY A 218 9.68 -8.75 11.69
CA GLY A 218 9.75 -8.44 10.27
C GLY A 218 10.83 -7.40 9.95
N ALA A 219 10.91 -6.32 10.73
CA ALA A 219 11.95 -5.30 10.61
C ALA A 219 13.36 -5.89 10.80
N GLY A 220 13.55 -6.69 11.84
CA GLY A 220 14.83 -7.37 12.11
C GLY A 220 15.25 -8.28 10.95
N ALA A 221 14.33 -9.06 10.42
CA ALA A 221 14.59 -9.90 9.24
C ALA A 221 14.93 -9.06 8.00
N ALA A 222 14.17 -8.00 7.72
CA ALA A 222 14.41 -7.13 6.57
C ALA A 222 15.76 -6.40 6.66
N ILE A 223 16.12 -5.90 7.84
CA ILE A 223 17.42 -5.27 8.12
C ILE A 223 18.54 -6.30 7.91
N PHE A 224 18.40 -7.50 8.49
CA PHE A 224 19.38 -8.57 8.31
C PHE A 224 19.60 -8.91 6.85
N PHE A 225 18.53 -9.02 6.05
CA PHE A 225 18.63 -9.29 4.62
C PHE A 225 19.30 -8.13 3.87
N ASN A 226 19.02 -6.86 4.21
CA ASN A 226 19.69 -5.73 3.60
C ASN A 226 21.20 -5.72 3.90
N LEU A 227 21.59 -6.02 5.15
CA LEU A 227 23.00 -5.99 5.54
C LEU A 227 23.81 -7.19 5.00
N LYS A 228 23.20 -8.37 4.91
CA LYS A 228 23.93 -9.62 4.59
C LYS A 228 23.72 -10.11 3.16
N LYS A 229 22.57 -9.80 2.54
CA LYS A 229 22.18 -10.37 1.23
C LYS A 229 21.90 -9.30 0.17
N ASN A 230 22.17 -8.03 0.44
CA ASN A 230 21.95 -6.94 -0.49
C ASN A 230 23.24 -6.16 -0.80
N PRO A 231 24.10 -6.68 -1.70
CA PRO A 231 25.36 -6.02 -2.06
C PRO A 231 25.17 -4.74 -2.88
N ASP A 232 23.97 -4.49 -3.40
CA ASP A 232 23.67 -3.29 -4.21
C ASP A 232 23.61 -2.01 -3.37
N ILE A 233 23.54 -2.14 -2.04
CA ILE A 233 23.52 -1.01 -1.09
C ILE A 233 24.59 -1.22 -0.04
N GLN A 234 25.41 -0.19 0.17
CA GLN A 234 26.39 -0.15 1.25
C GLN A 234 25.98 0.97 2.21
N LEU A 235 25.48 0.59 3.38
CA LEU A 235 25.09 1.54 4.42
C LEU A 235 26.32 1.90 5.25
N ASP A 236 26.77 3.13 5.14
CA ASP A 236 27.87 3.66 5.96
C ASP A 236 27.37 4.82 6.83
N TRP A 237 27.28 4.54 8.12
CA TRP A 237 26.84 5.53 9.11
C TRP A 237 27.98 6.41 9.62
N HIS A 238 29.25 6.13 9.23
CA HIS A 238 30.39 6.96 9.61
C HIS A 238 30.32 8.31 8.88
N GLY A 239 29.98 9.36 9.64
CA GLY A 239 29.84 10.69 9.08
C GLY A 239 28.53 10.95 8.32
N PHE A 240 27.50 10.12 8.54
CA PHE A 240 26.18 10.35 7.96
C PHE A 240 25.66 11.77 8.25
N ARG A 241 25.24 12.47 7.21
CA ARG A 241 24.53 13.75 7.31
C ARG A 241 23.28 13.72 6.44
N PRO A 242 22.11 14.09 7.01
CA PRO A 242 20.89 14.19 6.23
C PRO A 242 21.08 15.10 5.01
N SER A 243 20.65 14.62 3.84
CA SER A 243 20.79 15.35 2.59
C SER A 243 19.45 15.96 2.20
N ALA A 244 19.35 17.28 2.25
CA ALA A 244 18.14 17.98 1.84
C ALA A 244 17.75 17.68 0.39
N ASP A 245 18.71 17.53 -0.53
CA ASP A 245 18.44 17.17 -1.93
C ASP A 245 17.85 15.75 -2.04
N ALA A 246 18.43 14.76 -1.34
CA ALA A 246 17.90 13.40 -1.35
C ALA A 246 16.48 13.36 -0.74
N ILE A 247 16.27 14.01 0.39
CA ILE A 247 14.98 14.10 1.07
C ILE A 247 13.93 14.76 0.16
N LYS A 248 14.27 15.87 -0.46
CA LYS A 248 13.38 16.57 -1.40
C LYS A 248 12.98 15.66 -2.57
N ARG A 249 13.91 14.94 -3.17
CA ARG A 249 13.66 14.03 -4.29
C ARG A 249 12.80 12.84 -3.86
N ILE A 250 13.01 12.29 -2.66
CA ILE A 250 12.17 11.23 -2.09
C ILE A 250 10.73 11.73 -1.95
N TYR A 251 10.52 12.93 -1.39
CA TYR A 251 9.19 13.46 -1.16
C TYR A 251 8.48 14.03 -2.40
N ILE A 252 9.18 14.30 -3.51
CA ILE A 252 8.52 14.59 -4.80
C ILE A 252 7.58 13.45 -5.22
N VAL A 253 7.92 12.20 -4.89
CA VAL A 253 7.09 11.02 -5.16
C VAL A 253 6.38 10.56 -3.89
N GLY A 254 7.06 10.61 -2.75
CA GLY A 254 6.56 10.11 -1.47
C GLY A 254 5.36 10.87 -0.95
N LEU A 255 5.40 12.20 -0.94
CA LEU A 255 4.31 13.02 -0.42
C LEU A 255 3.00 12.86 -1.23
N PRO A 256 3.02 12.90 -2.58
CA PRO A 256 1.84 12.55 -3.37
C PRO A 256 1.32 11.14 -3.07
N SER A 257 2.20 10.17 -2.84
CA SER A 257 1.82 8.79 -2.52
C SER A 257 1.14 8.67 -1.15
N ILE A 258 1.59 9.44 -0.15
CA ILE A 258 0.93 9.56 1.16
C ILE A 258 -0.47 10.13 0.97
N ALA A 259 -0.58 11.26 0.27
CA ALA A 259 -1.84 11.93 0.01
C ALA A 259 -2.86 11.02 -0.71
N MET A 260 -2.41 10.23 -1.70
CA MET A 260 -3.28 9.28 -2.41
C MET A 260 -3.95 8.26 -1.48
N GLN A 261 -3.25 7.75 -0.48
CA GLN A 261 -3.83 6.81 0.49
C GLN A 261 -4.87 7.48 1.38
N CYS A 262 -4.64 8.74 1.76
CA CYS A 262 -5.61 9.54 2.52
C CYS A 262 -6.87 9.86 1.71
N VAL A 263 -6.74 10.11 0.41
CA VAL A 263 -7.87 10.37 -0.50
C VAL A 263 -8.88 9.21 -0.48
N GLY A 264 -8.41 7.97 -0.46
CA GLY A 264 -9.28 6.78 -0.38
C GLY A 264 -10.13 6.76 0.89
N SER A 265 -9.58 7.14 2.03
CA SER A 265 -10.32 7.23 3.30
C SER A 265 -11.40 8.32 3.28
N VAL A 266 -11.08 9.49 2.71
CA VAL A 266 -12.05 10.58 2.54
C VAL A 266 -13.19 10.16 1.63
N MET A 267 -12.88 9.52 0.50
CA MET A 267 -13.88 8.98 -0.43
C MET A 267 -14.83 8.00 0.25
N THR A 268 -14.29 7.04 0.99
CA THR A 268 -15.09 6.04 1.72
C THR A 268 -16.05 6.72 2.73
N PHE A 269 -15.56 7.70 3.47
CA PHE A 269 -16.38 8.46 4.43
C PHE A 269 -17.53 9.20 3.73
N LEU A 270 -17.26 9.88 2.64
CA LEU A 270 -18.28 10.62 1.88
C LEU A 270 -19.29 9.69 1.22
N MET A 271 -18.83 8.57 0.67
CA MET A 271 -19.71 7.56 0.07
C MET A 271 -20.64 6.94 1.12
N ASN A 272 -20.12 6.63 2.31
CA ASN A 272 -20.93 6.11 3.41
C ASN A 272 -22.03 7.10 3.81
N LYS A 273 -21.76 8.41 3.83
CA LYS A 273 -22.80 9.42 4.08
C LYS A 273 -23.89 9.43 3.02
N ILE A 274 -23.52 9.29 1.74
CA ILE A 274 -24.51 9.22 0.64
C ILE A 274 -25.36 7.96 0.78
N LEU A 275 -24.75 6.80 1.03
CA LEU A 275 -25.44 5.52 1.14
C LEU A 275 -26.32 5.42 2.40
N MET A 276 -25.91 6.06 3.51
CA MET A 276 -26.68 6.09 4.75
C MET A 276 -28.04 6.80 4.54
N ALA A 277 -28.13 7.73 3.59
CA ALA A 277 -29.40 8.37 3.24
C ALA A 277 -30.43 7.38 2.64
N PHE A 278 -30.00 6.25 2.10
CA PHE A 278 -30.89 5.18 1.62
C PHE A 278 -31.20 4.18 2.72
N SER A 279 -30.16 3.54 3.29
CA SER A 279 -30.30 2.58 4.38
C SER A 279 -28.96 2.20 5.00
N ALA A 280 -28.97 1.74 6.24
CA ALA A 280 -27.80 1.13 6.89
C ALA A 280 -27.34 -0.14 6.14
N THR A 281 -28.26 -0.88 5.54
CA THR A 281 -27.96 -2.06 4.72
C THR A 281 -27.12 -1.71 3.50
N ALA A 282 -27.38 -0.58 2.84
CA ALA A 282 -26.57 -0.11 1.69
C ALA A 282 -25.11 0.18 2.12
N VAL A 283 -24.91 0.76 3.29
CA VAL A 283 -23.57 0.98 3.86
C VAL A 283 -22.90 -0.36 4.19
N ALA A 284 -23.64 -1.32 4.75
CA ALA A 284 -23.10 -2.66 5.02
C ALA A 284 -22.67 -3.38 3.74
N VAL A 285 -23.48 -3.31 2.66
CA VAL A 285 -23.12 -3.85 1.33
C VAL A 285 -21.83 -3.22 0.82
N PHE A 286 -21.67 -1.91 0.95
CA PHE A 286 -20.46 -1.22 0.52
C PHE A 286 -19.23 -1.66 1.32
N GLY A 287 -19.38 -1.87 2.63
CA GLY A 287 -18.30 -2.41 3.47
C GLY A 287 -17.87 -3.82 3.06
N VAL A 288 -18.84 -4.71 2.76
CA VAL A 288 -18.55 -6.06 2.24
C VAL A 288 -17.90 -6.01 0.86
N TYR A 289 -18.40 -5.15 -0.01
CA TYR A 289 -17.78 -4.92 -1.32
C TYR A 289 -16.28 -4.58 -1.18
N PHE A 290 -15.90 -3.65 -0.29
CA PHE A 290 -14.49 -3.30 -0.08
C PHE A 290 -13.63 -4.48 0.38
N LYS A 291 -14.16 -5.32 1.26
CA LYS A 291 -13.46 -6.53 1.72
C LYS A 291 -13.25 -7.51 0.55
N LEU A 292 -14.29 -7.76 -0.23
CA LEU A 292 -14.22 -8.63 -1.42
C LEU A 292 -13.30 -8.06 -2.49
N GLN A 293 -13.40 -6.77 -2.78
CA GLN A 293 -12.53 -6.07 -3.73
C GLN A 293 -11.06 -6.19 -3.35
N SER A 294 -10.72 -6.14 -2.06
CA SER A 294 -9.34 -6.23 -1.59
C SER A 294 -8.64 -7.49 -2.09
N PHE A 295 -9.32 -8.63 -2.17
CA PHE A 295 -8.72 -9.86 -2.70
C PHE A 295 -8.38 -9.79 -4.19
N VAL A 296 -9.09 -8.96 -4.97
CA VAL A 296 -8.81 -8.74 -6.40
C VAL A 296 -7.73 -7.68 -6.59
N PHE A 297 -7.74 -6.62 -5.79
CA PHE A 297 -6.85 -5.47 -5.95
C PHE A 297 -5.48 -5.65 -5.28
N MET A 298 -5.39 -6.39 -4.17
CA MET A 298 -4.12 -6.64 -3.47
C MET A 298 -3.05 -7.27 -4.37
N PRO A 299 -3.34 -8.29 -5.21
CA PRO A 299 -2.38 -8.77 -6.19
C PRO A 299 -1.88 -7.68 -7.14
N ILE A 300 -2.74 -6.76 -7.59
CA ILE A 300 -2.34 -5.65 -8.47
C ILE A 300 -1.39 -4.70 -7.75
N PHE A 301 -1.66 -4.36 -6.48
CA PHE A 301 -0.74 -3.56 -5.68
C PHE A 301 0.59 -4.27 -5.43
N GLY A 302 0.56 -5.60 -5.24
CA GLY A 302 1.77 -6.43 -5.18
C GLY A 302 2.56 -6.37 -6.49
N MET A 303 1.88 -6.49 -7.63
CA MET A 303 2.52 -6.37 -8.94
C MET A 303 3.14 -4.98 -9.15
N ASN A 304 2.49 -3.91 -8.71
CA ASN A 304 3.04 -2.56 -8.75
C ASN A 304 4.35 -2.46 -7.96
N ASN A 305 4.41 -3.06 -6.77
CA ASN A 305 5.64 -3.06 -5.95
C ASN A 305 6.80 -3.78 -6.65
N GLY A 306 6.54 -4.79 -7.49
CA GLY A 306 7.54 -5.45 -8.32
C GLY A 306 7.88 -4.68 -9.61
N MET A 307 6.90 -3.99 -10.21
CA MET A 307 7.04 -3.27 -11.47
C MET A 307 7.81 -1.94 -11.31
N VAL A 308 7.51 -1.18 -10.25
CA VAL A 308 8.09 0.16 -10.01
C VAL A 308 9.63 0.14 -10.07
N PRO A 309 10.36 -0.76 -9.37
CA PRO A 309 11.80 -0.79 -9.44
C PRO A 309 12.32 -1.12 -10.86
N ILE A 310 11.64 -1.97 -11.62
CA ILE A 310 12.03 -2.29 -13.00
C ILE A 310 11.96 -1.05 -13.89
N ILE A 311 10.86 -0.29 -13.80
CA ILE A 311 10.68 0.94 -14.58
C ILE A 311 11.72 1.98 -14.18
N SER A 312 11.87 2.25 -12.87
CA SER A 312 12.78 3.26 -12.35
C SER A 312 14.24 2.96 -12.70
N TYR A 313 14.66 1.68 -12.57
CA TYR A 313 16.00 1.24 -12.95
C TYR A 313 16.26 1.44 -14.44
N ASN A 314 15.36 0.94 -15.31
CA ASN A 314 15.55 1.04 -16.76
C ASN A 314 15.40 2.49 -17.28
N TYR A 315 14.65 3.33 -16.58
CA TYR A 315 14.62 4.76 -16.82
C TYR A 315 15.98 5.41 -16.49
N GLY A 316 16.58 5.10 -15.34
CA GLY A 316 17.92 5.55 -14.98
C GLY A 316 19.00 5.05 -15.96
N ALA A 317 18.88 3.79 -16.40
CA ALA A 317 19.78 3.17 -17.37
C ALA A 317 19.57 3.65 -18.83
N ARG A 318 18.66 4.60 -19.07
CA ARG A 318 18.30 5.12 -20.40
C ARG A 318 17.88 4.03 -21.40
N ARG A 319 17.05 3.08 -20.94
CA ARG A 319 16.54 1.96 -21.76
C ARG A 319 15.02 2.09 -21.99
N PRO A 320 14.55 3.02 -22.83
CA PRO A 320 13.14 3.36 -23.00
C PRO A 320 12.28 2.17 -23.50
N ASP A 321 12.85 1.30 -24.35
CA ASP A 321 12.12 0.10 -24.83
C ASP A 321 11.77 -0.84 -23.68
N ARG A 322 12.66 -1.03 -22.72
CA ARG A 322 12.40 -1.86 -21.55
C ARG A 322 11.34 -1.23 -20.64
N VAL A 323 11.36 0.09 -20.47
CA VAL A 323 10.34 0.84 -19.74
C VAL A 323 8.96 0.62 -20.36
N LYS A 324 8.81 0.88 -21.66
CA LYS A 324 7.52 0.71 -22.37
C LYS A 324 7.04 -0.74 -22.35
N LYS A 325 7.94 -1.71 -22.56
CA LYS A 325 7.63 -3.12 -22.53
C LYS A 325 7.16 -3.57 -21.15
N THR A 326 7.78 -3.07 -20.09
CA THR A 326 7.36 -3.36 -18.70
C THR A 326 5.95 -2.85 -18.44
N ILE A 327 5.66 -1.59 -18.77
CA ILE A 327 4.32 -0.99 -18.59
C ILE A 327 3.27 -1.78 -19.37
N LYS A 328 3.54 -2.10 -20.65
CA LYS A 328 2.60 -2.85 -21.49
C LYS A 328 2.29 -4.24 -20.93
N LEU A 329 3.33 -4.99 -20.53
CA LEU A 329 3.15 -6.33 -19.96
C LEU A 329 2.43 -6.28 -18.61
N ALA A 330 2.78 -5.33 -17.75
CA ALA A 330 2.10 -5.14 -16.46
C ALA A 330 0.61 -4.81 -16.67
N MET A 331 0.25 -3.97 -17.65
CA MET A 331 -1.15 -3.72 -17.98
C MET A 331 -1.87 -5.00 -18.42
N CYS A 332 -1.25 -5.81 -19.29
CA CYS A 332 -1.85 -7.07 -19.72
C CYS A 332 -2.10 -8.04 -18.55
N TYR A 333 -1.15 -8.16 -17.64
CA TYR A 333 -1.31 -9.01 -16.45
C TYR A 333 -2.34 -8.46 -15.47
N ALA A 334 -2.35 -7.14 -15.25
CA ALA A 334 -3.33 -6.49 -14.39
C ALA A 334 -4.74 -6.70 -14.92
N GLU A 335 -4.95 -6.50 -16.22
CA GLU A 335 -6.25 -6.74 -16.84
C GLU A 335 -6.67 -8.21 -16.78
N GLY A 336 -5.74 -9.16 -16.91
CA GLY A 336 -6.02 -10.58 -16.70
C GLY A 336 -6.53 -10.89 -15.29
N ILE A 337 -5.91 -10.31 -14.26
CA ILE A 337 -6.34 -10.46 -12.87
C ILE A 337 -7.70 -9.77 -12.65
N MET A 338 -7.86 -8.55 -13.17
CA MET A 338 -9.12 -7.80 -13.07
C MET A 338 -10.28 -8.49 -13.79
N LEU A 339 -10.00 -9.14 -14.94
CA LEU A 339 -11.01 -9.93 -15.65
C LEU A 339 -11.49 -11.12 -14.80
N ILE A 340 -10.58 -11.82 -14.12
CA ILE A 340 -10.97 -12.89 -13.19
C ILE A 340 -11.85 -12.33 -12.07
N GLY A 341 -11.47 -11.20 -11.46
CA GLY A 341 -12.29 -10.54 -10.45
C GLY A 341 -13.66 -10.14 -11.00
N PHE A 342 -13.71 -9.54 -12.19
CA PHE A 342 -14.96 -9.18 -12.86
C PHE A 342 -15.88 -10.40 -13.07
N LEU A 343 -15.35 -11.51 -13.58
CA LEU A 343 -16.13 -12.72 -13.81
C LEU A 343 -16.69 -13.30 -12.48
N LEU A 344 -15.90 -13.31 -11.41
CA LEU A 344 -16.34 -13.76 -10.10
C LEU A 344 -17.50 -12.89 -9.56
N PHE A 345 -17.38 -11.58 -9.64
CA PHE A 345 -18.41 -10.65 -9.15
C PHE A 345 -19.67 -10.65 -10.03
N GLN A 346 -19.51 -10.91 -11.31
CA GLN A 346 -20.64 -10.94 -12.26
C GLN A 346 -21.47 -12.23 -12.15
N PHE A 347 -20.78 -13.38 -12.03
CA PHE A 347 -21.45 -14.69 -12.11
C PHE A 347 -21.70 -15.37 -10.77
N ALA A 348 -21.01 -14.97 -9.70
CA ALA A 348 -21.16 -15.56 -8.37
C ALA A 348 -21.33 -14.53 -7.23
N PRO A 349 -22.06 -13.40 -7.41
CA PRO A 349 -22.19 -12.39 -6.38
C PRO A 349 -22.93 -12.91 -5.13
N ASP A 350 -23.89 -13.79 -5.30
CA ASP A 350 -24.64 -14.48 -4.25
C ASP A 350 -23.71 -15.31 -3.32
N LYS A 351 -22.81 -16.07 -3.90
CA LYS A 351 -21.81 -16.86 -3.14
C LYS A 351 -20.83 -15.97 -2.41
N LEU A 352 -20.35 -14.91 -3.08
CA LEU A 352 -19.41 -13.94 -2.48
C LEU A 352 -20.04 -13.24 -1.27
N LEU A 353 -21.31 -12.81 -1.36
CA LEU A 353 -22.03 -12.22 -0.25
C LEU A 353 -22.35 -13.27 0.82
N GLY A 354 -22.60 -14.52 0.44
CA GLY A 354 -22.85 -15.62 1.35
C GLY A 354 -21.72 -15.90 2.35
N PHE A 355 -20.47 -15.65 1.98
CA PHE A 355 -19.32 -15.72 2.91
C PHE A 355 -19.42 -14.74 4.10
N PHE A 356 -20.22 -13.69 3.98
CA PHE A 356 -20.44 -12.69 5.02
C PHE A 356 -21.79 -12.84 5.71
N ALA A 357 -22.43 -14.02 5.61
CA ALA A 357 -23.74 -14.31 6.21
C ALA A 357 -24.79 -13.23 5.86
N ALA A 358 -24.82 -12.80 4.59
CA ALA A 358 -25.70 -11.73 4.12
C ALA A 358 -27.18 -12.09 4.31
N SER A 359 -27.95 -11.16 4.90
CA SER A 359 -29.41 -11.27 4.99
C SER A 359 -30.07 -11.10 3.62
N ASP A 360 -31.34 -11.52 3.50
CA ASP A 360 -32.10 -11.35 2.24
C ASP A 360 -32.15 -9.89 1.78
N ALA A 361 -32.28 -8.94 2.70
CA ALA A 361 -32.22 -7.52 2.41
C ALA A 361 -30.86 -7.09 1.88
N MET A 362 -29.79 -7.67 2.41
CA MET A 362 -28.42 -7.41 1.98
C MET A 362 -28.13 -8.03 0.61
N LEU A 363 -28.67 -9.20 0.31
CA LEU A 363 -28.59 -9.83 -1.01
C LEU A 363 -29.35 -9.02 -2.07
N ALA A 364 -30.53 -8.48 -1.75
CA ALA A 364 -31.33 -7.68 -2.66
C ALA A 364 -30.61 -6.42 -3.14
N ILE A 365 -29.83 -5.76 -2.28
CA ILE A 365 -29.03 -4.58 -2.63
C ILE A 365 -27.64 -4.99 -3.15
N GLY A 366 -27.05 -6.02 -2.56
CA GLY A 366 -25.66 -6.41 -2.81
C GLY A 366 -25.42 -7.06 -4.15
N ILE A 367 -26.32 -7.92 -4.64
CA ILE A 367 -26.18 -8.58 -5.94
C ILE A 367 -26.13 -7.57 -7.08
N PRO A 368 -27.08 -6.64 -7.21
CA PRO A 368 -27.00 -5.58 -8.23
C PRO A 368 -25.77 -4.68 -8.03
N ALA A 369 -25.43 -4.34 -6.78
CA ALA A 369 -24.28 -3.53 -6.46
C ALA A 369 -22.98 -4.16 -6.97
N LEU A 370 -22.71 -5.42 -6.64
CA LEU A 370 -21.51 -6.13 -7.08
C LEU A 370 -21.42 -6.24 -8.59
N ARG A 371 -22.55 -6.53 -9.26
CA ARG A 371 -22.61 -6.63 -10.74
C ARG A 371 -22.35 -5.30 -11.44
N ILE A 372 -22.85 -4.19 -10.90
CA ILE A 372 -22.65 -2.86 -11.49
C ILE A 372 -21.23 -2.38 -11.21
N ILE A 373 -20.81 -2.44 -9.96
CA ILE A 373 -19.50 -1.91 -9.57
C ILE A 373 -18.37 -2.67 -10.27
N CYS A 374 -18.44 -4.00 -10.40
CA CYS A 374 -17.35 -4.77 -11.02
C CYS A 374 -17.06 -4.40 -12.47
N LEU A 375 -17.96 -3.71 -13.16
CA LEU A 375 -17.71 -3.19 -14.51
C LEU A 375 -16.48 -2.27 -14.56
N HIS A 376 -16.22 -1.52 -13.49
CA HIS A 376 -15.03 -0.66 -13.44
C HIS A 376 -13.72 -1.45 -13.37
N PHE A 377 -13.73 -2.72 -12.94
CA PHE A 377 -12.53 -3.56 -12.89
C PHE A 377 -11.85 -3.66 -14.25
N LEU A 378 -12.65 -3.75 -15.33
CA LEU A 378 -12.14 -3.84 -16.71
C LEU A 378 -11.30 -2.62 -17.16
N LEU A 379 -11.34 -1.55 -16.40
CA LEU A 379 -10.60 -0.32 -16.67
C LEU A 379 -9.58 0.00 -15.59
N ALA A 380 -9.85 -0.47 -14.36
CA ALA A 380 -9.07 -0.11 -13.17
C ALA A 380 -7.63 -0.62 -13.25
N GLY A 381 -7.40 -1.79 -13.84
CA GLY A 381 -6.06 -2.33 -14.03
C GLY A 381 -5.15 -1.37 -14.78
N MET A 382 -5.63 -0.79 -15.89
CA MET A 382 -4.87 0.18 -16.68
C MET A 382 -4.57 1.46 -15.90
N SER A 383 -5.58 2.03 -15.23
CA SER A 383 -5.41 3.25 -14.41
C SER A 383 -4.37 3.06 -13.32
N ILE A 384 -4.42 1.93 -12.61
CA ILE A 384 -3.52 1.63 -11.50
C ILE A 384 -2.09 1.47 -11.99
N ILE A 385 -1.87 0.73 -13.08
CA ILE A 385 -0.53 0.53 -13.66
C ILE A 385 0.07 1.84 -14.17
N LEU A 386 -0.72 2.67 -14.86
CA LEU A 386 -0.25 3.97 -15.33
C LEU A 386 0.08 4.90 -14.17
N SER A 387 -0.76 4.94 -13.14
CA SER A 387 -0.51 5.73 -11.93
C SER A 387 0.79 5.31 -11.23
N SER A 388 1.04 4.02 -11.08
CA SER A 388 2.30 3.51 -10.52
C SER A 388 3.51 3.79 -11.41
N SER A 389 3.30 3.81 -12.75
CA SER A 389 4.34 4.18 -13.71
C SER A 389 4.76 5.65 -13.58
N PHE A 390 3.80 6.56 -13.28
CA PHE A 390 4.11 7.97 -13.00
C PHE A 390 5.01 8.11 -11.77
N GLN A 391 4.75 7.36 -10.70
CA GLN A 391 5.59 7.33 -9.50
C GLN A 391 6.98 6.80 -9.82
N ALA A 392 7.07 5.70 -10.58
CA ALA A 392 8.35 5.09 -10.98
C ALA A 392 9.21 6.03 -11.83
N LEU A 393 8.59 6.89 -12.63
CA LEU A 393 9.27 7.89 -13.46
C LEU A 393 9.53 9.23 -12.73
N GLY A 394 9.26 9.28 -11.41
CA GLY A 394 9.50 10.46 -10.58
C GLY A 394 8.41 11.54 -10.64
N ASN A 395 7.25 11.25 -11.23
CA ASN A 395 6.13 12.18 -11.40
C ASN A 395 4.93 11.82 -10.49
N GLY A 396 5.16 11.72 -9.18
CA GLY A 396 4.12 11.36 -8.21
C GLY A 396 2.89 12.28 -8.23
N MET A 397 3.06 13.55 -8.59
CA MET A 397 1.94 14.49 -8.70
C MET A 397 0.90 14.08 -9.74
N PHE A 398 1.29 13.46 -10.87
CA PHE A 398 0.33 12.96 -11.85
C PHE A 398 -0.55 11.85 -11.25
N SER A 399 0.05 10.94 -10.47
CA SER A 399 -0.70 9.91 -9.76
C SER A 399 -1.70 10.50 -8.77
N LEU A 400 -1.29 11.53 -8.02
CA LEU A 400 -2.16 12.22 -7.06
C LEU A 400 -3.32 12.92 -7.77
N ILE A 401 -3.06 13.64 -8.86
CA ILE A 401 -4.10 14.33 -9.64
C ILE A 401 -5.13 13.32 -10.17
N VAL A 402 -4.68 12.20 -10.73
CA VAL A 402 -5.58 11.13 -11.19
C VAL A 402 -6.42 10.59 -10.03
N SER A 403 -5.79 10.35 -8.87
CA SER A 403 -6.47 9.81 -7.69
C SER A 403 -7.53 10.77 -7.13
N ILE A 404 -7.20 12.05 -6.98
CA ILE A 404 -8.15 13.08 -6.52
C ILE A 404 -9.29 13.23 -7.52
N CYS A 405 -8.97 13.34 -8.80
CA CYS A 405 -9.98 13.50 -9.84
C CYS A 405 -10.94 12.31 -9.83
N ARG A 406 -10.42 11.09 -9.83
CA ARG A 406 -11.23 9.87 -9.81
C ARG A 406 -12.13 9.80 -8.57
N GLN A 407 -11.56 9.95 -7.37
CA GLN A 407 -12.25 9.61 -6.13
C GLN A 407 -13.06 10.76 -5.55
N LEU A 408 -12.60 12.00 -5.65
CA LEU A 408 -13.25 13.16 -5.03
C LEU A 408 -13.99 14.04 -6.03
N VAL A 409 -13.41 14.30 -7.20
CA VAL A 409 -13.97 15.24 -8.18
C VAL A 409 -15.04 14.58 -9.05
N VAL A 410 -14.90 13.31 -9.38
CA VAL A 410 -15.85 12.60 -10.25
C VAL A 410 -16.75 11.65 -9.47
N LEU A 411 -16.17 10.72 -8.68
CA LEU A 411 -16.96 9.67 -8.03
C LEU A 411 -17.97 10.24 -7.04
N ILE A 412 -17.56 11.13 -6.14
CA ILE A 412 -18.46 11.66 -5.11
C ILE A 412 -19.56 12.55 -5.69
N PRO A 413 -19.28 13.52 -6.58
CA PRO A 413 -20.35 14.30 -7.22
C PRO A 413 -21.28 13.43 -8.07
N ALA A 414 -20.76 12.45 -8.82
CA ALA A 414 -21.59 11.52 -9.59
C ALA A 414 -22.50 10.68 -8.67
N ALA A 415 -21.95 10.14 -7.56
CA ALA A 415 -22.71 9.39 -6.59
C ALA A 415 -23.82 10.26 -5.97
N TRP A 416 -23.49 11.52 -5.60
CA TRP A 416 -24.47 12.46 -5.06
C TRP A 416 -25.57 12.80 -6.08
N LEU A 417 -25.22 13.10 -7.32
CA LEU A 417 -26.23 13.37 -8.39
C LEU A 417 -27.12 12.14 -8.65
N LEU A 418 -26.52 10.96 -8.76
CA LEU A 418 -27.26 9.72 -8.99
C LEU A 418 -28.13 9.33 -7.78
N SER A 419 -27.74 9.73 -6.56
CA SER A 419 -28.57 9.51 -5.35
C SER A 419 -29.90 10.27 -5.39
N GLN A 420 -29.97 11.40 -6.11
CA GLN A 420 -31.20 12.18 -6.26
C GLN A 420 -32.30 11.43 -7.04
N THR A 421 -31.94 10.35 -7.73
CA THR A 421 -32.95 9.49 -8.40
C THR A 421 -33.76 8.63 -7.42
N GLY A 422 -33.39 8.60 -6.15
CA GLY A 422 -34.02 7.75 -5.13
C GLY A 422 -33.74 6.25 -5.27
N ASN A 423 -32.90 5.84 -6.21
CA ASN A 423 -32.56 4.44 -6.47
C ASN A 423 -31.07 4.20 -6.12
N VAL A 424 -30.82 3.37 -5.11
CA VAL A 424 -29.45 3.04 -4.66
C VAL A 424 -28.63 2.36 -5.77
N ASN A 425 -29.26 1.61 -6.67
CA ASN A 425 -28.54 0.95 -7.77
C ASN A 425 -27.93 1.96 -8.75
N MET A 426 -28.52 3.15 -8.88
CA MET A 426 -27.93 4.20 -9.69
C MET A 426 -26.64 4.74 -9.10
N VAL A 427 -26.54 4.80 -7.78
CA VAL A 427 -25.33 5.28 -7.07
C VAL A 427 -24.10 4.44 -7.43
N TRP A 428 -24.26 3.14 -7.63
CA TRP A 428 -23.16 2.24 -7.98
C TRP A 428 -22.51 2.55 -9.33
N TRP A 429 -23.24 3.15 -10.25
CA TRP A 429 -22.70 3.59 -11.55
C TRP A 429 -21.65 4.69 -11.43
N SER A 430 -21.62 5.41 -10.32
CA SER A 430 -20.58 6.41 -10.06
C SER A 430 -19.15 5.85 -10.15
N PHE A 431 -18.95 4.58 -9.75
CA PHE A 431 -17.66 3.91 -9.85
C PHE A 431 -17.23 3.72 -11.29
N VAL A 432 -18.16 3.32 -12.17
CA VAL A 432 -17.90 3.12 -13.60
C VAL A 432 -17.57 4.45 -14.26
N ILE A 433 -18.35 5.50 -13.98
CA ILE A 433 -18.14 6.85 -14.51
C ILE A 433 -16.78 7.40 -14.08
N ALA A 434 -16.46 7.27 -12.80
CA ALA A 434 -15.18 7.73 -12.26
C ALA A 434 -13.98 7.02 -12.90
N GLU A 435 -14.08 5.71 -13.13
CA GLU A 435 -13.00 4.95 -13.73
C GLU A 435 -12.82 5.26 -15.22
N LEU A 436 -13.89 5.50 -15.97
CA LEU A 436 -13.81 5.95 -17.36
C LEU A 436 -13.03 7.26 -17.48
N VAL A 437 -13.35 8.24 -16.65
CA VAL A 437 -12.63 9.52 -16.61
C VAL A 437 -11.17 9.32 -16.20
N SER A 438 -10.93 8.46 -15.19
CA SER A 438 -9.59 8.13 -14.70
C SER A 438 -8.70 7.53 -15.79
N VAL A 439 -9.22 6.57 -16.56
CA VAL A 439 -8.49 5.93 -17.66
C VAL A 439 -8.13 6.94 -18.74
N VAL A 440 -9.10 7.73 -19.21
CA VAL A 440 -8.85 8.75 -20.23
C VAL A 440 -7.78 9.74 -19.79
N MET A 441 -7.89 10.23 -18.55
CA MET A 441 -6.91 11.15 -17.97
C MET A 441 -5.54 10.50 -17.82
N SER A 442 -5.48 9.25 -17.35
CA SER A 442 -4.23 8.51 -17.20
C SER A 442 -3.50 8.32 -18.52
N PHE A 443 -4.20 7.97 -19.58
CA PHE A 443 -3.62 7.85 -20.93
C PHE A 443 -3.16 9.21 -21.49
N ALA A 444 -3.92 10.28 -21.28
CA ALA A 444 -3.54 11.62 -21.70
C ALA A 444 -2.25 12.09 -21.00
N LEU A 445 -2.18 11.91 -19.68
CA LEU A 445 -0.98 12.24 -18.88
C LEU A 445 0.19 11.34 -19.27
N PHE A 446 -0.04 10.06 -19.54
CA PHE A 446 1.00 9.15 -20.01
C PHE A 446 1.54 9.55 -21.38
N ALA A 447 0.69 9.96 -22.30
CA ALA A 447 1.13 10.47 -23.61
C ALA A 447 1.99 11.74 -23.47
N GLN A 448 1.62 12.65 -22.56
CA GLN A 448 2.43 13.84 -22.24
C GLN A 448 3.79 13.45 -21.63
N LEU A 449 3.79 12.52 -20.68
CA LEU A 449 5.00 12.04 -20.00
C LEU A 449 5.90 11.28 -20.97
N ASN A 450 5.35 10.47 -21.84
CA ASN A 450 6.08 9.78 -22.89
C ASN A 450 6.83 10.75 -23.80
N LYS A 451 6.17 11.84 -24.25
CA LYS A 451 6.80 12.88 -25.08
C LYS A 451 7.93 13.63 -24.33
N LYS A 452 7.74 13.94 -23.05
CA LYS A 452 8.67 14.78 -22.29
C LYS A 452 9.82 14.00 -21.66
N ILE A 453 9.62 12.73 -21.31
CA ILE A 453 10.57 11.99 -20.47
C ILE A 453 11.07 10.72 -21.16
N ILE A 454 10.20 9.92 -21.78
CA ILE A 454 10.60 8.62 -22.34
C ILE A 454 11.14 8.78 -23.76
N ALA A 455 10.48 9.56 -24.61
CA ALA A 455 10.90 9.76 -25.99
C ALA A 455 12.31 10.39 -26.13
N PRO A 456 12.72 11.38 -25.28
CA PRO A 456 14.07 11.93 -25.34
C PRO A 456 15.18 10.95 -24.96
N LEU A 457 14.84 9.79 -24.37
CA LEU A 457 15.85 8.76 -24.05
C LEU A 457 16.31 7.96 -25.29
N TYR A 458 15.59 8.08 -26.42
CA TYR A 458 16.00 7.46 -27.69
C TYR A 458 17.08 8.25 -28.42
N ASN A 459 17.24 9.52 -28.04
CA ASN A 459 18.29 10.41 -28.55
C ASN A 459 19.44 10.49 -27.53
#